data_ff3d274d80cd33083e34d3ca4f2250c9
#
_entry.id   ff3d274d80cd33083e34d3ca4f2250c9
#
_cell.length_a   1.000
_cell.length_b   1.000
_cell.length_c   1.000
_cell.angle_alpha   90.00
_cell.angle_beta   90.00
_cell.angle_gamma   90.00
#
_symmetry.space_group_name_H-M   'P 1'
#
loop_
_entity.id
_entity.type
_entity.pdbx_description
1 polymer ?
#
loop_
_entity_poly.entity_id
_entity_poly.type
_entity_poly.pdbx_seq_one_letter_code
_entity_poly.pdbx_strand_id
1 'polypeptide(L)'
;FWWEKDLLLKVKSDVLRYPLDASSDPKSIILVDYKTTVDCSVRGFTSSIRKYQYDLQAAWYKRGYERAGFNVVDFLFVAQEKKKPFASKVFKMNHDDMTAGWLKLEHLLGEYNAVLDGKEATIYNSPSIVNVDLKGWGE
;
A
#
# COMPACT_ATOMS: atom_id res chain seq x y z
N PHE A 1 1.23 0.63 16.74
CA PHE A 1 2.70 0.75 16.76
C PHE A 1 3.32 -0.61 17.01
N TRP A 2 4.47 -0.89 16.38
CA TRP A 2 5.30 -2.06 16.67
C TRP A 2 6.77 -1.74 16.44
N TRP A 3 7.65 -2.50 17.07
CA TRP A 3 9.08 -2.41 16.84
C TRP A 3 9.52 -3.44 15.83
N GLU A 4 10.39 -3.04 14.92
CA GLU A 4 11.03 -3.92 13.98
C GLU A 4 12.50 -3.51 13.85
N LYS A 5 13.40 -4.38 14.32
CA LYS A 5 14.77 -3.99 14.62
C LYS A 5 14.75 -2.76 15.55
N ASP A 6 15.43 -1.68 15.19
CA ASP A 6 15.48 -0.45 15.97
C ASP A 6 14.47 0.61 15.51
N LEU A 7 13.49 0.21 14.66
CA LEU A 7 12.48 1.11 14.12
C LEU A 7 11.16 0.98 14.88
N LEU A 8 10.65 2.10 15.37
CA LEU A 8 9.25 2.19 15.83
C LEU A 8 8.35 2.52 14.64
N LEU A 9 7.55 1.56 14.26
CA LEU A 9 6.66 1.63 13.12
C LEU A 9 5.21 1.80 13.57
N LYS A 10 4.38 2.39 12.70
CA LYS A 10 2.95 2.57 12.98
C LYS A 10 2.09 2.29 11.76
N VAL A 11 0.88 1.87 12.01
CA VAL A 11 -0.18 1.75 11.01
C VAL A 11 -1.51 2.21 11.60
N LYS A 12 -2.37 2.73 10.73
CA LYS A 12 -3.77 3.04 11.05
C LYS A 12 -4.58 2.78 9.79
N SER A 13 -5.45 1.76 9.83
CA SER A 13 -6.42 1.50 8.76
C SER A 13 -7.64 2.43 8.89
N ASP A 14 -8.33 2.65 7.78
CA ASP A 14 -9.57 3.41 7.80
C ASP A 14 -10.68 2.63 8.51
N VAL A 15 -10.80 1.34 8.18
CA VAL A 15 -11.79 0.46 8.81
C VAL A 15 -11.17 -0.91 9.09
N LEU A 16 -11.50 -1.44 10.25
CA LEU A 16 -11.24 -2.82 10.64
C LEU A 16 -12.58 -3.52 10.82
N ARG A 17 -12.74 -4.68 10.22
CA ARG A 17 -13.97 -5.46 10.27
C ARG A 17 -13.69 -6.90 10.65
N TYR A 18 -14.56 -7.48 11.46
CA TYR A 18 -14.53 -8.92 11.72
C TYR A 18 -15.26 -9.67 10.61
N PRO A 19 -14.81 -10.88 10.23
CA PRO A 19 -15.55 -11.74 9.33
C PRO A 19 -16.96 -12.00 9.85
N LEU A 20 -17.92 -12.17 8.95
CA LEU A 20 -19.31 -12.45 9.33
C LEU A 20 -19.54 -13.88 9.78
N ASP A 21 -18.60 -14.76 9.50
CA ASP A 21 -18.67 -16.17 9.91
C ASP A 21 -18.31 -16.30 11.40
N ALA A 22 -19.29 -16.72 12.19
CA ALA A 22 -19.13 -16.95 13.64
C ALA A 22 -18.13 -18.09 13.99
N SER A 23 -17.75 -18.93 13.01
CA SER A 23 -16.73 -19.98 13.17
C SER A 23 -15.28 -19.43 13.01
N SER A 24 -15.11 -18.18 12.62
CA SER A 24 -13.81 -17.56 12.43
C SER A 24 -13.10 -17.34 13.77
N ASP A 25 -11.77 -17.51 13.75
CA ASP A 25 -10.92 -17.12 14.88
C ASP A 25 -11.25 -15.67 15.30
N PRO A 26 -11.51 -15.39 16.60
CA PRO A 26 -11.83 -14.05 17.08
C PRO A 26 -10.73 -13.01 16.80
N LYS A 27 -9.52 -13.44 16.47
CA LYS A 27 -8.42 -12.58 16.01
C LYS A 27 -8.43 -12.34 14.51
N SER A 28 -9.27 -13.01 13.75
CA SER A 28 -9.39 -12.81 12.30
C SER A 28 -10.05 -11.49 11.99
N ILE A 29 -9.42 -10.71 11.13
CA ILE A 29 -9.90 -9.39 10.71
C ILE A 29 -9.77 -9.21 9.21
N ILE A 30 -10.62 -8.34 8.69
CA ILE A 30 -10.56 -7.80 7.33
C ILE A 30 -10.18 -6.33 7.44
N LEU A 31 -9.12 -5.92 6.76
CA LEU A 31 -8.74 -4.53 6.65
C LEU A 31 -9.44 -3.91 5.44
N VAL A 32 -9.99 -2.73 5.63
CA VAL A 32 -10.65 -1.97 4.57
C VAL A 32 -10.04 -0.58 4.51
N ASP A 33 -9.64 -0.19 3.31
CA ASP A 33 -9.06 1.10 3.02
C ASP A 33 -9.92 1.83 1.97
N TYR A 34 -10.30 3.06 2.27
CA TYR A 34 -11.16 3.86 1.41
C TYR A 34 -10.34 4.74 0.48
N LYS A 35 -10.62 4.66 -0.82
CA LYS A 35 -9.93 5.44 -1.85
C LYS A 35 -10.90 6.25 -2.69
N THR A 36 -10.65 7.53 -2.83
CA THR A 36 -11.28 8.30 -3.90
C THR A 36 -10.49 8.13 -5.20
N THR A 37 -11.19 7.97 -6.31
CA THR A 37 -10.59 7.74 -7.63
C THR A 37 -11.26 8.58 -8.72
N VAL A 38 -10.65 8.66 -9.87
CA VAL A 38 -11.25 9.24 -11.08
C VAL A 38 -12.12 8.21 -11.79
N ASP A 39 -11.70 6.94 -11.74
CA ASP A 39 -12.34 5.80 -12.43
C ASP A 39 -12.30 4.58 -11.52
N CYS A 40 -13.46 4.09 -11.09
CA CYS A 40 -13.61 2.88 -10.29
C CYS A 40 -13.90 1.63 -11.12
N SER A 41 -13.74 1.67 -12.45
CA SER A 41 -13.70 0.46 -13.26
C SER A 41 -12.54 -0.45 -12.84
N VAL A 42 -12.61 -1.74 -13.17
CA VAL A 42 -11.52 -2.67 -12.86
C VAL A 42 -10.20 -2.16 -13.45
N ARG A 43 -10.21 -1.75 -14.72
CA ARG A 43 -9.02 -1.23 -15.41
C ARG A 43 -8.48 0.05 -14.76
N GLY A 44 -9.36 1.03 -14.50
CA GLY A 44 -8.98 2.33 -13.93
C GLY A 44 -8.42 2.20 -12.53
N PHE A 45 -9.09 1.45 -11.66
CA PHE A 45 -8.61 1.29 -10.29
C PHE A 45 -7.36 0.39 -10.19
N THR A 46 -7.24 -0.67 -11.00
CA THR A 46 -6.00 -1.45 -11.09
C THR A 46 -4.81 -0.59 -11.53
N SER A 47 -5.02 0.33 -12.48
CA SER A 47 -4.00 1.32 -12.85
C SER A 47 -3.61 2.22 -11.68
N SER A 48 -4.60 2.65 -10.88
CA SER A 48 -4.36 3.45 -9.68
C SER A 48 -3.57 2.67 -8.61
N ILE A 49 -3.89 1.39 -8.39
CA ILE A 49 -3.14 0.52 -7.47
C ILE A 49 -1.66 0.50 -7.85
N ARG A 50 -1.35 0.30 -9.14
CA ARG A 50 0.04 0.28 -9.64
C ARG A 50 0.72 1.64 -9.51
N LYS A 51 0.04 2.70 -9.94
CA LYS A 51 0.58 4.06 -9.94
C LYS A 51 0.92 4.56 -8.54
N TYR A 52 0.06 4.31 -7.58
CA TYR A 52 0.20 4.79 -6.20
C TYR A 52 0.75 3.73 -5.24
N GLN A 53 1.12 2.56 -5.76
CA GLN A 53 1.66 1.45 -4.99
C GLN A 53 0.78 1.05 -3.80
N TYR A 54 -0.51 0.89 -4.03
CA TYR A 54 -1.46 0.49 -2.98
C TYR A 54 -1.22 -0.95 -2.50
N ASP A 55 -0.58 -1.79 -3.31
CA ASP A 55 -0.09 -3.11 -2.93
C ASP A 55 0.94 -3.03 -1.78
N LEU A 56 1.86 -2.07 -1.85
CA LEU A 56 2.81 -1.77 -0.78
C LEU A 56 2.09 -1.31 0.50
N GLN A 57 1.10 -0.42 0.37
CA GLN A 57 0.30 0.04 1.49
C GLN A 57 -0.47 -1.12 2.15
N ALA A 58 -1.08 -1.99 1.34
CA ALA A 58 -1.80 -3.16 1.83
C ALA A 58 -0.88 -4.12 2.61
N ALA A 59 0.32 -4.40 2.08
CA ALA A 59 1.33 -5.22 2.74
C ALA A 59 1.80 -4.59 4.07
N TRP A 60 2.02 -3.27 4.09
CA TRP A 60 2.37 -2.53 5.30
C TRP A 60 1.30 -2.64 6.39
N TYR A 61 0.05 -2.42 6.02
CA TYR A 61 -1.06 -2.49 6.97
C TYR A 61 -1.24 -3.91 7.50
N LYS A 62 -1.22 -4.91 6.62
CA LYS A 62 -1.28 -6.32 7.02
C LYS A 62 -0.18 -6.64 8.04
N ARG A 63 1.07 -6.28 7.74
CA ARG A 63 2.22 -6.50 8.63
C ARG A 63 2.00 -5.91 10.02
N GLY A 64 1.55 -4.66 10.10
CA GLY A 64 1.34 -3.98 11.36
C GLY A 64 0.28 -4.63 12.23
N TYR A 65 -0.83 -5.06 11.64
CA TYR A 65 -1.89 -5.74 12.37
C TYR A 65 -1.50 -7.18 12.78
N GLU A 66 -0.78 -7.90 11.93
CA GLU A 66 -0.25 -9.23 12.28
C GLU A 66 0.78 -9.16 13.41
N ARG A 67 1.62 -8.13 13.46
CA ARG A 67 2.54 -7.85 14.58
C ARG A 67 1.79 -7.51 15.88
N ALA A 68 0.59 -6.96 15.79
CA ALA A 68 -0.30 -6.72 16.92
C ALA A 68 -1.09 -7.99 17.36
N GLY A 69 -0.88 -9.12 16.70
CA GLY A 69 -1.48 -10.41 17.06
C GLY A 69 -2.81 -10.71 16.39
N PHE A 70 -3.19 -9.94 15.36
CA PHE A 70 -4.36 -10.22 14.52
C PHE A 70 -4.01 -11.15 13.37
N ASN A 71 -5.00 -11.88 12.88
CA ASN A 71 -4.94 -12.65 11.64
C ASN A 71 -5.66 -11.89 10.54
N VAL A 72 -4.93 -11.23 9.65
CA VAL A 72 -5.52 -10.47 8.54
C VAL A 72 -5.87 -11.42 7.40
N VAL A 73 -7.14 -11.78 7.31
CA VAL A 73 -7.66 -12.75 6.33
C VAL A 73 -7.88 -12.14 4.96
N ASP A 74 -8.27 -10.86 4.90
CA ASP A 74 -8.49 -10.14 3.64
C ASP A 74 -8.07 -8.67 3.76
N PHE A 75 -7.71 -8.09 2.60
CA PHE A 75 -7.53 -6.65 2.45
C PHE A 75 -8.40 -6.14 1.30
N LEU A 76 -9.26 -5.18 1.59
CA LEU A 76 -10.22 -4.62 0.65
C LEU A 76 -9.95 -3.13 0.43
N PHE A 77 -10.07 -2.68 -0.81
CA PHE A 77 -10.21 -1.28 -1.15
C PHE A 77 -11.67 -0.96 -1.47
N VAL A 78 -12.20 0.10 -0.89
CA VAL A 78 -13.47 0.70 -1.33
C VAL A 78 -13.11 1.92 -2.17
N ALA A 79 -13.22 1.78 -3.48
CA ALA A 79 -12.96 2.88 -4.41
C ALA A 79 -14.24 3.61 -4.76
N GLN A 80 -14.25 4.94 -4.64
CA GLN A 80 -15.37 5.80 -5.00
C GLN A 80 -14.95 6.91 -5.93
N GLU A 81 -15.72 7.12 -7.00
CA GLU A 81 -15.50 8.21 -7.93
C GLU A 81 -15.82 9.57 -7.31
N LYS A 82 -15.01 10.58 -7.67
CA LYS A 82 -15.17 11.96 -7.19
C LYS A 82 -16.27 12.74 -7.92
N LYS A 83 -16.75 12.23 -9.06
CA LYS A 83 -17.77 12.87 -9.90
C LYS A 83 -19.05 12.05 -9.92
N LYS A 84 -20.17 12.73 -10.17
CA LYS A 84 -21.47 12.05 -10.37
C LYS A 84 -21.36 10.98 -11.46
N PRO A 85 -21.98 9.80 -11.28
CA PRO A 85 -22.93 9.44 -10.20
C PRO A 85 -22.27 8.98 -8.89
N PHE A 86 -20.98 9.25 -8.64
CA PHE A 86 -20.21 8.82 -7.47
C PHE A 86 -20.18 7.29 -7.33
N ALA A 87 -19.99 6.62 -8.45
CA ALA A 87 -19.93 5.17 -8.49
C ALA A 87 -18.88 4.64 -7.50
N SER A 88 -19.19 3.55 -6.84
CA SER A 88 -18.27 2.90 -5.92
C SER A 88 -18.14 1.41 -6.23
N LYS A 89 -16.97 0.86 -5.94
CA LYS A 89 -16.68 -0.56 -6.12
C LYS A 89 -15.72 -1.05 -5.05
N VAL A 90 -15.91 -2.29 -4.62
CA VAL A 90 -15.01 -2.97 -3.69
C VAL A 90 -14.04 -3.84 -4.48
N PHE A 91 -12.76 -3.72 -4.16
CA PHE A 91 -11.68 -4.52 -4.73
C PHE A 91 -10.98 -5.29 -3.62
N LYS A 92 -10.82 -6.58 -3.83
CA LYS A 92 -10.05 -7.44 -2.95
C LYS A 92 -8.65 -7.61 -3.51
N MET A 93 -7.64 -7.41 -2.67
CA MET A 93 -6.26 -7.75 -3.02
C MET A 93 -6.10 -9.26 -3.11
N ASN A 94 -5.56 -9.76 -4.22
CA ASN A 94 -5.23 -11.16 -4.36
C ASN A 94 -3.91 -11.51 -3.67
N HIS A 95 -3.64 -12.80 -3.53
CA HIS A 95 -2.45 -13.29 -2.83
C HIS A 95 -1.14 -12.87 -3.51
N ASP A 96 -1.08 -12.93 -4.84
CA ASP A 96 0.14 -12.63 -5.60
C ASP A 96 0.50 -11.16 -5.51
N ASP A 97 -0.50 -10.25 -5.62
CA ASP A 97 -0.29 -8.82 -5.47
C ASP A 97 0.11 -8.46 -4.03
N MET A 98 -0.45 -9.14 -3.01
CA MET A 98 -0.02 -8.99 -1.63
C MET A 98 1.42 -9.45 -1.42
N THR A 99 1.82 -10.55 -2.05
CA THR A 99 3.21 -11.05 -2.00
C THR A 99 4.15 -10.07 -2.69
N ALA A 100 3.78 -9.52 -3.85
CA ALA A 100 4.58 -8.50 -4.53
C ALA A 100 4.75 -7.24 -3.67
N GLY A 101 3.66 -6.77 -3.03
CA GLY A 101 3.71 -5.66 -2.08
C GLY A 101 4.63 -5.95 -0.89
N TRP A 102 4.59 -7.16 -0.37
CA TRP A 102 5.48 -7.60 0.71
C TRP A 102 6.96 -7.56 0.32
N LEU A 103 7.33 -8.07 -0.85
CA LEU A 103 8.71 -8.04 -1.35
C LEU A 103 9.23 -6.60 -1.53
N LYS A 104 8.38 -5.70 -2.05
CA LYS A 104 8.71 -4.27 -2.12
C LYS A 104 8.94 -3.68 -0.74
N LEU A 105 8.09 -4.02 0.23
CA LEU A 105 8.19 -3.54 1.60
C LEU A 105 9.50 -3.98 2.25
N GLU A 106 9.88 -5.25 2.13
CA GLU A 106 11.14 -5.79 2.66
C GLU A 106 12.35 -5.05 2.07
N HIS A 107 12.33 -4.82 0.76
CA HIS A 107 13.40 -4.08 0.09
C HIS A 107 13.51 -2.64 0.64
N LEU A 108 12.40 -1.91 0.72
CA LEU A 108 12.38 -0.52 1.21
C LEU A 108 12.80 -0.40 2.68
N LEU A 109 12.37 -1.33 3.53
CA LEU A 109 12.83 -1.37 4.93
C LEU A 109 14.33 -1.66 5.03
N GLY A 110 14.85 -2.52 4.16
CA GLY A 110 16.29 -2.78 4.06
C GLY A 110 17.08 -1.53 3.67
N GLU A 111 16.63 -0.81 2.64
CA GLU A 111 17.24 0.46 2.21
C GLU A 111 17.15 1.53 3.30
N TYR A 112 16.02 1.65 3.97
CA TYR A 112 15.83 2.60 5.06
C TYR A 112 16.78 2.32 6.24
N ASN A 113 16.90 1.07 6.65
CA ASN A 113 17.84 0.68 7.70
C ASN A 113 19.29 0.97 7.29
N ALA A 114 19.67 0.68 6.04
CA ALA A 114 21.02 0.98 5.56
C ALA A 114 21.35 2.46 5.61
N VAL A 115 20.37 3.34 5.33
CA VAL A 115 20.55 4.80 5.45
C VAL A 115 20.72 5.21 6.91
N LEU A 116 19.97 4.62 7.83
CA LEU A 116 20.18 4.87 9.26
C LEU A 116 21.56 4.43 9.75
N ASP A 117 22.09 3.35 9.16
CA ASP A 117 23.43 2.83 9.44
C ASP A 117 24.55 3.62 8.72
N GLY A 118 24.21 4.73 8.05
CA GLY A 118 25.15 5.67 7.45
C GLY A 118 25.36 5.50 5.93
N LYS A 119 24.57 4.68 5.24
CA LYS A 119 24.56 4.66 3.77
C LYS A 119 24.06 5.99 3.23
N GLU A 120 24.76 6.56 2.27
CA GLU A 120 24.33 7.79 1.62
C GLU A 120 22.98 7.58 0.88
N ALA A 121 22.01 8.41 1.23
CA ALA A 121 20.71 8.39 0.54
C ALA A 121 20.82 9.17 -0.77
N THR A 122 20.77 8.46 -1.90
CA THR A 122 20.69 9.09 -3.22
C THR A 122 19.23 9.16 -3.63
N ILE A 123 18.66 10.36 -3.67
CA ILE A 123 17.26 10.60 -4.09
C ILE A 123 17.12 10.41 -5.60
N TYR A 124 18.14 10.80 -6.36
CA TYR A 124 18.21 10.65 -7.81
C TYR A 124 19.61 10.20 -8.21
N ASN A 125 19.71 9.19 -9.06
CA ASN A 125 20.99 8.75 -9.66
C ASN A 125 21.42 9.70 -10.81
N SER A 126 21.42 11.00 -10.54
CA SER A 126 21.77 12.02 -11.52
C SER A 126 22.70 13.04 -10.88
N PRO A 127 23.59 13.69 -11.65
CA PRO A 127 24.41 14.78 -11.13
C PRO A 127 23.54 15.91 -10.57
N SER A 128 24.07 16.66 -9.63
CA SER A 128 23.40 17.79 -8.97
C SER A 128 22.91 18.88 -9.94
N ILE A 129 23.48 18.93 -11.14
CA ILE A 129 23.07 19.81 -12.22
C ILE A 129 22.78 18.95 -13.45
N VAL A 130 21.54 18.99 -13.94
CA VAL A 130 21.09 18.27 -15.12
C VAL A 130 20.62 19.29 -16.16
N ASN A 131 21.12 19.18 -17.38
CA ASN A 131 20.58 19.94 -18.48
C ASN A 131 19.20 19.38 -18.89
N VAL A 132 18.20 20.24 -18.88
CA VAL A 132 16.85 19.86 -19.32
C VAL A 132 16.73 20.16 -20.81
N ASP A 133 16.49 19.14 -21.61
CA ASP A 133 16.15 19.27 -23.02
C ASP A 133 14.63 19.10 -23.18
N LEU A 134 13.95 20.17 -23.61
CA LEU A 134 12.52 20.18 -23.84
C LEU A 134 12.15 19.82 -25.31
N LYS A 135 13.13 19.46 -26.14
CA LYS A 135 12.89 18.96 -27.49
C LYS A 135 12.27 17.56 -27.38
N GLY A 136 11.05 17.41 -27.79
CA GLY A 136 10.31 16.14 -27.79
C GLY A 136 9.04 16.13 -26.91
N TRP A 137 8.68 17.24 -26.29
CA TRP A 137 7.43 17.38 -25.56
C TRP A 137 6.29 18.01 -26.39
N GLY A 138 6.40 18.01 -27.71
CA GLY A 138 5.48 18.66 -28.63
C GLY A 138 5.21 17.90 -29.93
N GLU A 139 5.47 16.59 -30.00
CA GLU A 139 5.06 15.75 -31.13
C GLU A 139 4.03 14.71 -30.72
#